data_21a2825c0b4b6ad2817a43796c42a948
#
_entry.id   21a2825c0b4b6ad2817a43796c42a948
#
_cell.length_a   1.000
_cell.length_b   1.000
_cell.length_c   1.000
_cell.angle_alpha   90.00
_cell.angle_beta   90.00
_cell.angle_gamma   90.00
#
_symmetry.space_group_name_H-M   'P 1'
#
loop_
_entity.id
_entity.type
_entity.pdbx_description
1 polymer ?
#
loop_
_entity_poly.entity_id
_entity_poly.type
_entity_poly.pdbx_seq_one_letter_code
_entity_poly.pdbx_strand_id
1 'polypeptide(L)'
;MTNLIDHVAYLSDEIGPRPSGTEEEQQAAIYIMDRLQKDAHLPVEVEDFASSTDSSLPSLICYGAMLVAGVLAVLVQVAIIPAAILALVAFSLFALEFFDHPVLSRFFKNGVSQNVVATYRPPRRAHAAGSRRRKVILVAHYDSGKVHPEYRSGFVKILKYLQIASHVAMALAALLIILRALFFRDADGAGIGVFNALLIIALVAILLPVVRLGYGHIAAYNDGANDNASGVAVLLEVARRIGNGMVSSTPRPMDGIVHDE
;
A
#
# COMPACT_ATOMS: atom_id res chain seq x y z
N MET A 1 14.96 -14.73 -27.81
CA MET A 1 13.75 -13.95 -27.40
C MET A 1 13.47 -14.32 -25.98
N THR A 2 13.56 -13.40 -25.05
CA THR A 2 13.22 -13.63 -23.64
C THR A 2 11.72 -13.86 -23.53
N ASN A 3 11.30 -14.95 -22.91
CA ASN A 3 9.89 -15.29 -22.74
C ASN A 3 9.37 -14.55 -21.49
N LEU A 4 8.05 -14.36 -21.38
CA LEU A 4 7.40 -13.78 -20.19
C LEU A 4 7.85 -14.49 -18.89
N ILE A 5 7.95 -15.81 -18.94
CA ILE A 5 8.38 -16.64 -17.79
C ILE A 5 9.83 -16.35 -17.40
N ASP A 6 10.72 -16.09 -18.38
CA ASP A 6 12.12 -15.77 -18.10
C ASP A 6 12.26 -14.46 -17.29
N HIS A 7 11.40 -13.46 -17.59
CA HIS A 7 11.37 -12.21 -16.81
C HIS A 7 10.86 -12.44 -15.39
N VAL A 8 9.83 -13.28 -15.22
CA VAL A 8 9.34 -13.63 -13.88
C VAL A 8 10.42 -14.38 -13.11
N ALA A 9 11.01 -15.41 -13.69
CA ALA A 9 12.07 -16.19 -13.05
C ALA A 9 13.28 -15.33 -12.66
N TYR A 10 13.73 -14.44 -13.55
CA TYR A 10 14.84 -13.55 -13.23
C TYR A 10 14.53 -12.65 -12.02
N LEU A 11 13.34 -12.05 -11.99
CA LEU A 11 12.94 -11.17 -10.89
C LEU A 11 12.67 -11.94 -9.58
N SER A 12 12.06 -13.15 -9.65
CA SER A 12 11.68 -13.89 -8.45
C SER A 12 12.76 -14.83 -7.93
N ASP A 13 13.51 -15.50 -8.82
CA ASP A 13 14.42 -16.57 -8.44
C ASP A 13 15.87 -16.08 -8.37
N GLU A 14 16.31 -15.22 -9.33
CA GLU A 14 17.68 -14.71 -9.37
C GLU A 14 17.86 -13.49 -8.45
N ILE A 15 16.93 -12.51 -8.47
CA ILE A 15 16.97 -11.37 -7.55
C ILE A 15 16.32 -11.72 -6.23
N GLY A 16 15.15 -12.37 -6.25
CA GLY A 16 14.40 -12.76 -5.07
C GLY A 16 13.60 -11.62 -4.44
N PRO A 17 13.49 -11.59 -3.09
CA PRO A 17 12.79 -10.54 -2.36
C PRO A 17 13.38 -9.15 -2.64
N ARG A 18 12.53 -8.22 -3.02
CA ARG A 18 12.90 -6.86 -3.48
C ARG A 18 12.13 -5.79 -2.70
N PRO A 19 12.41 -5.61 -1.39
CA PRO A 19 11.77 -4.57 -0.62
C PRO A 19 12.07 -3.17 -1.17
N SER A 20 11.09 -2.27 -1.12
CA SER A 20 11.28 -0.89 -1.56
C SER A 20 12.43 -0.21 -0.82
N GLY A 21 13.32 0.46 -1.56
CA GLY A 21 14.50 1.15 -1.04
C GLY A 21 15.70 0.25 -0.73
N THR A 22 15.76 -0.98 -1.27
CA THR A 22 16.88 -1.91 -1.11
C THR A 22 17.71 -2.06 -2.39
N GLU A 23 18.87 -2.71 -2.26
CA GLU A 23 19.76 -3.00 -3.40
C GLU A 23 19.10 -3.97 -4.39
N GLU A 24 18.29 -4.92 -3.91
CA GLU A 24 17.57 -5.90 -4.75
C GLU A 24 16.51 -5.19 -5.59
N GLU A 25 15.79 -4.21 -5.03
CA GLU A 25 14.88 -3.37 -5.81
C GLU A 25 15.64 -2.59 -6.89
N GLN A 26 16.81 -2.02 -6.56
CA GLN A 26 17.63 -1.31 -7.51
C GLN A 26 18.14 -2.24 -8.64
N GLN A 27 18.51 -3.47 -8.33
CA GLN A 27 18.91 -4.47 -9.34
C GLN A 27 17.74 -4.78 -10.29
N ALA A 28 16.51 -4.89 -9.75
CA ALA A 28 15.32 -5.07 -10.57
C ALA A 28 15.05 -3.84 -11.46
N ALA A 29 15.22 -2.62 -10.96
CA ALA A 29 15.11 -1.40 -11.76
C ALA A 29 16.10 -1.37 -12.92
N ILE A 30 17.37 -1.71 -12.66
CA ILE A 30 18.42 -1.81 -13.69
C ILE A 30 18.05 -2.86 -14.75
N TYR A 31 17.58 -4.02 -14.32
CA TYR A 31 17.12 -5.07 -15.23
C TYR A 31 15.97 -4.59 -16.12
N ILE A 32 14.94 -3.97 -15.54
CA ILE A 32 13.78 -3.45 -16.27
C ILE A 32 14.21 -2.37 -17.27
N MET A 33 15.07 -1.43 -16.85
CA MET A 33 15.64 -0.40 -17.71
C MET A 33 16.36 -1.02 -18.91
N ASP A 34 17.23 -2.01 -18.67
CA ASP A 34 17.98 -2.70 -19.70
C ASP A 34 17.06 -3.36 -20.74
N ARG A 35 16.00 -4.05 -20.27
CA ARG A 35 15.01 -4.68 -21.16
C ARG A 35 14.22 -3.67 -21.99
N LEU A 36 13.81 -2.57 -21.38
CA LEU A 36 13.09 -1.49 -22.09
C LEU A 36 13.97 -0.81 -23.16
N GLN A 37 15.25 -0.65 -22.88
CA GLN A 37 16.19 -0.06 -23.85
C GLN A 37 16.58 -1.04 -24.95
N LYS A 38 16.97 -2.28 -24.61
CA LYS A 38 17.52 -3.24 -25.57
C LYS A 38 16.46 -3.98 -26.38
N ASP A 39 15.39 -4.42 -25.72
CA ASP A 39 14.38 -5.27 -26.35
C ASP A 39 13.22 -4.46 -26.94
N ALA A 40 12.86 -3.33 -26.32
CA ALA A 40 11.79 -2.46 -26.78
C ALA A 40 12.28 -1.21 -27.54
N HIS A 41 13.57 -0.90 -27.50
CA HIS A 41 14.17 0.28 -28.15
C HIS A 41 13.53 1.60 -27.73
N LEU A 42 13.11 1.70 -26.46
CA LEU A 42 12.47 2.89 -25.91
C LEU A 42 13.48 3.76 -25.16
N PRO A 43 13.33 5.09 -25.20
CA PRO A 43 14.04 5.97 -24.29
C PRO A 43 13.53 5.75 -22.87
N VAL A 44 14.44 5.56 -21.91
CA VAL A 44 14.14 5.28 -20.51
C VAL A 44 14.77 6.34 -19.63
N GLU A 45 14.00 6.84 -18.69
CA GLU A 45 14.41 7.74 -17.61
C GLU A 45 14.23 7.00 -16.28
N VAL A 46 15.13 7.23 -15.33
CA VAL A 46 15.03 6.70 -13.95
C VAL A 46 14.87 7.88 -13.01
N GLU A 47 13.84 7.83 -12.19
CA GLU A 47 13.49 8.88 -11.23
C GLU A 47 13.64 8.34 -9.81
N ASP A 48 14.61 8.86 -9.06
CA ASP A 48 14.84 8.46 -7.68
C ASP A 48 13.92 9.21 -6.72
N PHE A 49 13.44 8.51 -5.69
CA PHE A 49 12.65 9.12 -4.62
C PHE A 49 12.92 8.45 -3.26
N ALA A 50 12.76 9.23 -2.18
CA ALA A 50 12.92 8.70 -0.83
C ALA A 50 11.77 7.76 -0.47
N SER A 51 12.09 6.55 -0.07
CA SER A 51 11.14 5.48 0.28
C SER A 51 11.44 4.89 1.66
N SER A 52 10.53 4.04 2.14
CA SER A 52 10.67 3.27 3.36
C SER A 52 10.52 1.78 3.03
N THR A 53 11.41 0.96 3.55
CA THR A 53 11.31 -0.50 3.44
C THR A 53 10.12 -1.06 4.21
N ASP A 54 9.63 -0.34 5.23
CA ASP A 54 8.49 -0.75 6.04
C ASP A 54 7.50 0.39 6.24
N SER A 55 6.35 0.30 5.58
CA SER A 55 5.26 1.27 5.67
C SER A 55 4.31 1.03 6.85
N SER A 56 4.50 -0.05 7.62
CA SER A 56 3.59 -0.44 8.71
C SER A 56 3.83 0.34 10.01
N LEU A 57 5.05 0.83 10.24
CA LEU A 57 5.45 1.49 11.49
C LEU A 57 4.61 2.71 11.87
N PRO A 58 4.28 3.66 10.98
CA PRO A 58 3.47 4.82 11.34
C PRO A 58 2.10 4.41 11.88
N SER A 59 1.43 3.47 11.22
CA SER A 59 0.13 2.96 11.65
C SER A 59 0.23 2.19 12.96
N LEU A 60 1.27 1.38 13.15
CA LEU A 60 1.52 0.63 14.38
C LEU A 60 1.72 1.58 15.57
N ILE A 61 2.45 2.68 15.39
CA ILE A 61 2.65 3.70 16.42
C ILE A 61 1.31 4.35 16.80
N CYS A 62 0.47 4.73 15.81
CA CYS A 62 -0.82 5.34 16.06
C CYS A 62 -1.77 4.40 16.82
N TYR A 63 -1.89 3.14 16.40
CA TYR A 63 -2.71 2.15 17.10
C TYR A 63 -2.16 1.82 18.50
N GLY A 64 -0.85 1.69 18.64
CA GLY A 64 -0.20 1.47 19.92
C GLY A 64 -0.43 2.63 20.90
N ALA A 65 -0.28 3.86 20.45
CA ALA A 65 -0.55 5.06 21.25
C ALA A 65 -2.03 5.12 21.69
N MET A 66 -2.97 4.75 20.80
CA MET A 66 -4.38 4.67 21.15
C MET A 66 -4.67 3.59 22.19
N LEU A 67 -4.04 2.41 22.11
CA LEU A 67 -4.16 1.39 23.16
C LEU A 67 -3.66 1.90 24.50
N VAL A 68 -2.51 2.56 24.54
CA VAL A 68 -1.97 3.16 25.76
C VAL A 68 -2.94 4.21 26.32
N ALA A 69 -3.46 5.11 25.48
CA ALA A 69 -4.45 6.11 25.89
C ALA A 69 -5.71 5.46 26.47
N GLY A 70 -6.22 4.41 25.83
CA GLY A 70 -7.40 3.69 26.28
C GLY A 70 -7.19 2.97 27.62
N VAL A 71 -6.06 2.29 27.79
CA VAL A 71 -5.69 1.63 29.05
C VAL A 71 -5.57 2.66 30.18
N LEU A 72 -4.90 3.78 29.93
CA LEU A 72 -4.83 4.88 30.93
C LEU A 72 -6.21 5.42 31.26
N ALA A 73 -7.08 5.63 30.28
CA ALA A 73 -8.43 6.13 30.46
C ALA A 73 -9.29 5.17 31.31
N VAL A 74 -9.12 3.85 31.16
CA VAL A 74 -9.91 2.85 31.93
C VAL A 74 -9.37 2.66 33.33
N LEU A 75 -8.05 2.55 33.49
CA LEU A 75 -7.43 2.11 34.76
C LEU A 75 -7.03 3.26 35.69
N VAL A 76 -6.75 4.46 35.12
CA VAL A 76 -6.14 5.56 35.89
C VAL A 76 -6.99 6.83 35.75
N GLN A 77 -7.95 7.03 36.65
CA GLN A 77 -8.89 8.16 36.57
C GLN A 77 -8.20 9.53 36.50
N VAL A 78 -7.12 9.75 37.28
CA VAL A 78 -6.36 11.01 37.22
C VAL A 78 -5.64 11.25 35.90
N ALA A 79 -5.44 10.21 35.10
CA ALA A 79 -4.77 10.28 33.81
C ALA A 79 -5.74 10.55 32.63
N ILE A 80 -7.02 10.82 32.89
CA ILE A 80 -8.02 10.96 31.79
C ILE A 80 -7.69 12.12 30.84
N ILE A 81 -7.15 13.24 31.35
CA ILE A 81 -6.76 14.37 30.51
C ILE A 81 -5.54 14.04 29.65
N PRO A 82 -4.40 13.55 30.18
CA PRO A 82 -3.29 13.11 29.30
C PRO A 82 -3.69 11.97 28.37
N ALA A 83 -4.56 11.06 28.79
CA ALA A 83 -5.10 10.02 27.89
C ALA A 83 -5.89 10.61 26.72
N ALA A 84 -6.74 11.62 26.97
CA ALA A 84 -7.49 12.30 25.92
C ALA A 84 -6.58 13.07 24.94
N ILE A 85 -5.55 13.72 25.45
CA ILE A 85 -4.54 14.39 24.59
C ILE A 85 -3.83 13.38 23.72
N LEU A 86 -3.36 12.26 24.30
CA LEU A 86 -2.68 11.20 23.58
C LEU A 86 -3.60 10.57 22.50
N ALA A 87 -4.87 10.31 22.86
CA ALA A 87 -5.86 9.77 21.93
C ALA A 87 -6.13 10.72 20.75
N LEU A 88 -6.26 12.03 21.05
CA LEU A 88 -6.46 13.06 20.02
C LEU A 88 -5.26 13.13 19.06
N VAL A 89 -4.04 13.15 19.59
CA VAL A 89 -2.82 13.18 18.79
C VAL A 89 -2.70 11.89 17.95
N ALA A 90 -2.88 10.72 18.56
CA ALA A 90 -2.79 9.44 17.88
C ALA A 90 -3.82 9.33 16.75
N PHE A 91 -5.06 9.75 17.00
CA PHE A 91 -6.12 9.74 15.97
C PHE A 91 -5.85 10.76 14.86
N SER A 92 -5.39 11.98 15.20
CA SER A 92 -5.08 13.01 14.21
C SER A 92 -3.94 12.58 13.27
N LEU A 93 -2.87 12.02 13.83
CA LEU A 93 -1.76 11.48 13.04
C LEU A 93 -2.21 10.31 12.15
N PHE A 94 -3.01 9.40 12.70
CA PHE A 94 -3.59 8.29 11.95
C PHE A 94 -4.46 8.79 10.79
N ALA A 95 -5.33 9.78 11.03
CA ALA A 95 -6.19 10.35 10.00
C ALA A 95 -5.38 11.06 8.90
N LEU A 96 -4.33 11.81 9.26
CA LEU A 96 -3.45 12.43 8.28
C LEU A 96 -2.77 11.39 7.39
N GLU A 97 -2.19 10.33 7.95
CA GLU A 97 -1.60 9.23 7.18
C GLU A 97 -2.65 8.54 6.29
N PHE A 98 -3.86 8.32 6.80
CA PHE A 98 -4.95 7.69 6.04
C PHE A 98 -5.41 8.53 4.83
N PHE A 99 -5.36 9.86 4.93
CA PHE A 99 -5.71 10.77 3.83
C PHE A 99 -4.49 11.20 2.99
N ASP A 100 -3.45 10.38 2.92
CA ASP A 100 -2.23 10.62 2.13
C ASP A 100 -1.49 11.93 2.49
N HIS A 101 -1.59 12.34 3.76
CA HIS A 101 -0.79 13.42 4.32
C HIS A 101 0.30 12.81 5.23
N PRO A 102 1.44 12.35 4.68
CA PRO A 102 2.45 11.61 5.43
C PRO A 102 3.18 12.53 6.41
N VAL A 103 2.80 12.48 7.68
CA VAL A 103 3.47 13.22 8.77
C VAL A 103 4.51 12.31 9.43
N LEU A 104 4.08 11.15 9.94
CA LEU A 104 4.97 10.18 10.57
C LEU A 104 5.82 9.45 9.54
N SER A 105 5.25 9.03 8.41
CA SER A 105 5.96 8.30 7.36
C SER A 105 7.19 9.03 6.85
N ARG A 106 7.23 10.37 6.93
CA ARG A 106 8.41 11.17 6.54
C ARG A 106 9.64 10.87 7.39
N PHE A 107 9.45 10.49 8.66
CA PHE A 107 10.56 10.20 9.58
C PHE A 107 11.11 8.78 9.42
N PHE A 108 10.41 7.90 8.70
CA PHE A 108 10.79 6.50 8.50
C PHE A 108 11.30 6.20 7.10
N LYS A 109 11.55 7.23 6.29
CA LYS A 109 12.18 7.08 4.98
C LYS A 109 13.67 6.78 5.17
N ASN A 110 14.06 5.53 4.92
CA ASN A 110 15.39 5.01 5.17
C ASN A 110 16.11 4.46 3.92
N GLY A 111 15.46 4.53 2.76
CA GLY A 111 15.98 4.06 1.48
C GLY A 111 15.64 4.99 0.32
N VAL A 112 16.23 4.68 -0.82
CA VAL A 112 15.96 5.33 -2.11
C VAL A 112 15.37 4.29 -3.03
N SER A 113 14.18 4.54 -3.53
CA SER A 113 13.50 3.74 -4.55
C SER A 113 13.51 4.46 -5.89
N GLN A 114 13.21 3.77 -6.98
CA GLN A 114 13.26 4.32 -8.32
C GLN A 114 11.98 4.05 -9.10
N ASN A 115 11.58 5.02 -9.94
CA ASN A 115 10.63 4.79 -11.01
C ASN A 115 11.38 4.62 -12.33
N VAL A 116 11.13 3.54 -13.05
CA VAL A 116 11.66 3.33 -14.39
C VAL A 116 10.59 3.74 -15.40
N VAL A 117 10.81 4.83 -16.11
CA VAL A 117 9.83 5.44 -17.03
C VAL A 117 10.29 5.29 -18.47
N ALA A 118 9.55 4.54 -19.28
CA ALA A 118 9.77 4.46 -20.72
C ALA A 118 8.69 5.22 -21.49
N THR A 119 9.09 5.98 -22.49
CA THR A 119 8.16 6.79 -23.29
C THR A 119 8.15 6.35 -24.75
N TYR A 120 6.98 5.94 -25.24
CA TYR A 120 6.73 5.70 -26.65
C TYR A 120 6.03 6.89 -27.31
N ARG A 121 6.60 7.41 -28.38
CA ARG A 121 6.00 8.46 -29.21
C ARG A 121 5.72 7.92 -30.60
N PRO A 122 4.44 7.68 -30.95
CA PRO A 122 4.11 7.15 -32.28
C PRO A 122 4.49 8.13 -33.40
N PRO A 123 4.89 7.65 -34.59
CA PRO A 123 5.21 8.48 -35.73
C PRO A 123 4.06 9.44 -36.10
N ARG A 124 4.40 10.65 -36.53
CA ARG A 124 3.39 11.69 -36.86
C ARG A 124 2.35 11.27 -37.93
N ARG A 125 2.66 10.30 -38.77
CA ARG A 125 1.77 9.76 -39.82
C ARG A 125 0.61 8.90 -39.30
N ALA A 126 0.65 8.47 -38.06
CA ALA A 126 -0.39 7.64 -37.47
C ALA A 126 -1.63 8.40 -36.97
N HIS A 127 -1.67 9.73 -37.15
CA HIS A 127 -2.78 10.55 -36.67
C HIS A 127 -3.55 11.18 -37.82
N ALA A 128 -4.84 10.88 -37.94
CA ALA A 128 -5.76 11.66 -38.76
C ALA A 128 -5.80 13.12 -38.26
N ALA A 129 -5.79 14.07 -39.19
CA ALA A 129 -5.91 15.49 -38.87
C ALA A 129 -7.17 15.71 -38.00
N GLY A 130 -7.01 16.30 -36.80
CA GLY A 130 -8.12 16.57 -35.89
C GLY A 130 -8.36 15.55 -34.77
N SER A 131 -7.65 14.39 -34.72
CA SER A 131 -7.81 13.44 -33.63
C SER A 131 -7.15 13.96 -32.34
N ARG A 132 -7.90 13.91 -31.21
CA ARG A 132 -7.34 14.21 -29.86
C ARG A 132 -6.32 13.13 -29.50
N ARG A 133 -5.11 13.54 -29.15
CA ARG A 133 -4.10 12.61 -28.60
C ARG A 133 -4.53 12.17 -27.23
N ARG A 134 -4.62 10.85 -27.01
CA ARG A 134 -4.82 10.24 -25.70
C ARG A 134 -3.47 9.79 -25.17
N LYS A 135 -3.16 10.12 -23.92
CA LYS A 135 -2.03 9.58 -23.19
C LYS A 135 -2.52 8.31 -22.48
N VAL A 136 -1.87 7.18 -22.72
CA VAL A 136 -2.09 5.92 -22.00
C VAL A 136 -0.87 5.70 -21.13
N ILE A 137 -1.07 5.40 -19.86
CA ILE A 137 -0.01 5.08 -18.89
C ILE A 137 -0.23 3.64 -18.46
N LEU A 138 0.79 2.80 -18.64
CA LEU A 138 0.84 1.43 -18.13
C LEU A 138 1.76 1.43 -16.92
N VAL A 139 1.31 0.85 -15.82
CA VAL A 139 2.04 0.83 -14.54
C VAL A 139 2.10 -0.59 -14.01
N ALA A 140 3.26 -1.00 -13.54
CA ALA A 140 3.47 -2.22 -12.77
C ALA A 140 4.51 -1.93 -11.68
N HIS A 141 4.23 -2.26 -10.43
CA HIS A 141 5.24 -2.20 -9.39
C HIS A 141 6.17 -3.42 -9.49
N TYR A 142 7.42 -3.25 -9.13
CA TYR A 142 8.43 -4.31 -9.20
C TYR A 142 9.05 -4.67 -7.86
N ASP A 143 8.74 -3.90 -6.81
CA ASP A 143 9.02 -4.29 -5.43
C ASP A 143 8.17 -5.49 -4.99
N SER A 144 8.60 -6.18 -3.94
CA SER A 144 7.89 -7.32 -3.38
C SER A 144 7.44 -7.06 -1.95
N GLY A 145 6.28 -7.61 -1.60
CA GLY A 145 5.67 -7.45 -0.28
C GLY A 145 6.12 -8.49 0.74
N LYS A 146 5.69 -8.31 1.98
CA LYS A 146 5.92 -9.26 3.07
C LYS A 146 4.93 -10.43 3.03
N VAL A 147 5.34 -11.56 3.55
CA VAL A 147 4.48 -12.75 3.70
C VAL A 147 3.54 -12.53 4.88
N HIS A 148 2.25 -12.46 4.59
CA HIS A 148 1.22 -12.31 5.61
C HIS A 148 0.26 -13.50 5.61
N PRO A 149 0.02 -14.17 6.77
CA PRO A 149 -0.88 -15.32 6.86
C PRO A 149 -2.34 -15.00 6.51
N GLU A 150 -2.74 -13.74 6.62
CA GLU A 150 -4.09 -13.28 6.25
C GLU A 150 -4.38 -13.31 4.75
N TYR A 151 -3.37 -13.41 3.89
CA TYR A 151 -3.57 -13.58 2.44
C TYR A 151 -3.94 -15.02 2.04
N ARG A 152 -4.07 -15.94 2.99
CA ARG A 152 -4.65 -17.26 2.72
C ARG A 152 -6.11 -17.14 2.32
N SER A 153 -6.55 -17.95 1.38
CA SER A 153 -7.84 -17.85 0.67
C SER A 153 -9.09 -17.69 1.56
N GLY A 154 -9.07 -18.23 2.79
CA GLY A 154 -10.19 -18.10 3.74
C GLY A 154 -10.27 -16.72 4.40
N PHE A 155 -9.13 -16.09 4.68
CA PHE A 155 -9.06 -14.81 5.40
C PHE A 155 -9.22 -13.59 4.50
N VAL A 156 -8.78 -13.66 3.25
CA VAL A 156 -8.84 -12.51 2.30
C VAL A 156 -10.23 -11.92 2.19
N LYS A 157 -11.28 -12.77 2.22
CA LYS A 157 -12.68 -12.32 2.10
C LYS A 157 -13.13 -11.41 3.24
N ILE A 158 -12.63 -11.63 4.45
CA ILE A 158 -13.01 -10.88 5.65
C ILE A 158 -12.03 -9.74 5.97
N LEU A 159 -10.83 -9.74 5.37
CA LEU A 159 -9.77 -8.79 5.65
C LEU A 159 -10.22 -7.34 5.49
N LYS A 160 -10.97 -7.04 4.42
CA LYS A 160 -11.53 -5.71 4.18
C LYS A 160 -12.44 -5.25 5.34
N TYR A 161 -13.28 -6.14 5.83
CA TYR A 161 -14.21 -5.81 6.93
C TYR A 161 -13.47 -5.64 8.25
N LEU A 162 -12.46 -6.46 8.52
CA LEU A 162 -11.60 -6.31 9.69
C LEU A 162 -10.84 -4.98 9.66
N GLN A 163 -10.36 -4.58 8.50
CA GLN A 163 -9.68 -3.29 8.32
C GLN A 163 -10.62 -2.12 8.57
N ILE A 164 -11.82 -2.14 7.98
CA ILE A 164 -12.86 -1.11 8.23
C ILE A 164 -13.21 -1.07 9.74
N ALA A 165 -13.44 -2.22 10.35
CA ALA A 165 -13.74 -2.30 11.78
C ALA A 165 -12.64 -1.68 12.65
N SER A 166 -11.37 -1.90 12.29
CA SER A 166 -10.22 -1.31 13.00
C SER A 166 -10.18 0.22 12.90
N HIS A 167 -10.47 0.77 11.72
CA HIS A 167 -10.55 2.23 11.53
C HIS A 167 -11.71 2.85 12.30
N VAL A 168 -12.87 2.20 12.27
CA VAL A 168 -14.05 2.62 13.05
C VAL A 168 -13.75 2.54 14.56
N ALA A 169 -13.10 1.46 15.01
CA ALA A 169 -12.71 1.30 16.42
C ALA A 169 -11.73 2.38 16.86
N MET A 170 -10.79 2.78 16.00
CA MET A 170 -9.85 3.87 16.26
C MET A 170 -10.57 5.20 16.49
N ALA A 171 -11.52 5.54 15.62
CA ALA A 171 -12.34 6.75 15.75
C ALA A 171 -13.25 6.71 17.01
N LEU A 172 -13.87 5.56 17.25
CA LEU A 172 -14.76 5.35 18.40
C LEU A 172 -13.99 5.45 19.72
N ALA A 173 -12.81 4.83 19.83
CA ALA A 173 -11.97 4.91 21.02
C ALA A 173 -11.55 6.36 21.31
N ALA A 174 -11.08 7.09 20.29
CA ALA A 174 -10.72 8.51 20.45
C ALA A 174 -11.93 9.33 20.94
N LEU A 175 -13.10 9.16 20.31
CA LEU A 175 -14.32 9.85 20.68
C LEU A 175 -14.72 9.55 22.13
N LEU A 176 -14.75 8.28 22.52
CA LEU A 176 -15.12 7.87 23.89
C LEU A 176 -14.17 8.45 24.94
N ILE A 177 -12.85 8.41 24.72
CA ILE A 177 -11.86 8.93 25.64
C ILE A 177 -12.04 10.46 25.80
N ILE A 178 -12.24 11.18 24.67
CA ILE A 178 -12.42 12.63 24.68
C ILE A 178 -13.73 13.02 25.38
N LEU A 179 -14.85 12.35 25.06
CA LEU A 179 -16.14 12.61 25.70
C LEU A 179 -16.07 12.35 27.21
N ARG A 180 -15.39 11.27 27.62
CA ARG A 180 -15.17 10.99 29.03
C ARG A 180 -14.38 12.10 29.73
N ALA A 181 -13.31 12.58 29.09
CA ALA A 181 -12.50 13.66 29.65
C ALA A 181 -13.24 15.00 29.80
N LEU A 182 -14.15 15.29 28.86
CA LEU A 182 -14.88 16.56 28.82
C LEU A 182 -16.12 16.58 29.75
N PHE A 183 -16.87 15.47 29.77
CA PHE A 183 -18.22 15.46 30.37
C PHE A 183 -18.36 14.50 31.57
N PHE A 184 -17.48 13.54 31.72
CA PHE A 184 -17.62 12.45 32.69
C PHE A 184 -16.35 12.25 33.53
N ARG A 185 -15.56 13.29 33.68
CA ARG A 185 -14.27 13.23 34.40
C ARG A 185 -14.39 12.70 35.81
N ASP A 186 -15.37 13.22 36.55
CA ASP A 186 -15.60 12.92 37.97
C ASP A 186 -16.82 12.02 38.18
N ALA A 187 -17.34 11.41 37.09
CA ALA A 187 -18.51 10.56 37.17
C ALA A 187 -18.14 9.17 37.69
N ASP A 188 -19.00 8.66 38.57
CA ASP A 188 -18.92 7.33 39.16
C ASP A 188 -20.18 6.50 38.85
N GLY A 189 -20.11 5.18 39.05
CA GLY A 189 -21.25 4.28 38.98
C GLY A 189 -21.55 3.70 37.61
N ALA A 190 -22.82 3.34 37.33
CA ALA A 190 -23.22 2.55 36.16
C ALA A 190 -22.93 3.23 34.82
N GLY A 191 -23.02 4.56 34.75
CA GLY A 191 -22.76 5.30 33.50
C GLY A 191 -21.30 5.16 33.02
N ILE A 192 -20.38 5.26 33.95
CA ILE A 192 -18.94 5.03 33.68
C ILE A 192 -18.67 3.57 33.28
N GLY A 193 -19.38 2.62 33.91
CA GLY A 193 -19.26 1.21 33.57
C GLY A 193 -19.61 0.94 32.10
N VAL A 194 -20.66 1.54 31.54
CA VAL A 194 -21.03 1.43 30.12
C VAL A 194 -19.96 2.07 29.25
N PHE A 195 -19.47 3.25 29.58
CA PHE A 195 -18.38 3.90 28.83
C PHE A 195 -17.13 3.03 28.75
N ASN A 196 -16.70 2.50 29.90
CA ASN A 196 -15.53 1.61 29.94
C ASN A 196 -15.76 0.32 29.13
N ALA A 197 -16.94 -0.26 29.19
CA ALA A 197 -17.27 -1.46 28.42
C ALA A 197 -17.18 -1.19 26.91
N LEU A 198 -17.76 -0.10 26.44
CA LEU A 198 -17.67 0.30 25.02
C LEU A 198 -16.22 0.60 24.60
N LEU A 199 -15.47 1.28 25.47
CA LEU A 199 -14.06 1.57 25.21
C LEU A 199 -13.24 0.29 25.16
N ILE A 200 -13.44 -0.66 26.07
CA ILE A 200 -12.74 -1.96 26.06
C ILE A 200 -13.05 -2.73 24.76
N ILE A 201 -14.30 -2.75 24.32
CA ILE A 201 -14.66 -3.37 23.03
C ILE A 201 -13.89 -2.74 21.86
N ALA A 202 -13.81 -1.40 21.83
CA ALA A 202 -13.05 -0.69 20.80
C ALA A 202 -11.53 -1.02 20.89
N LEU A 203 -10.96 -1.08 22.11
CA LEU A 203 -9.55 -1.43 22.31
C LEU A 203 -9.23 -2.87 21.88
N VAL A 204 -10.13 -3.82 22.16
CA VAL A 204 -9.99 -5.21 21.68
C VAL A 204 -9.98 -5.26 20.16
N ALA A 205 -10.84 -4.47 19.50
CA ALA A 205 -10.84 -4.37 18.04
C ALA A 205 -9.54 -3.74 17.49
N ILE A 206 -8.95 -2.77 18.19
CA ILE A 206 -7.65 -2.14 17.85
C ILE A 206 -6.48 -3.09 18.09
N LEU A 207 -6.57 -4.05 19.01
CA LEU A 207 -5.50 -5.01 19.23
C LEU A 207 -5.22 -5.86 17.98
N LEU A 208 -6.23 -6.15 17.19
CA LEU A 208 -6.08 -6.91 15.95
C LEU A 208 -5.10 -6.25 14.96
N PRO A 209 -5.27 -4.97 14.55
CA PRO A 209 -4.30 -4.32 13.68
C PRO A 209 -2.92 -4.19 14.32
N VAL A 210 -2.81 -4.00 15.65
CA VAL A 210 -1.50 -3.94 16.33
C VAL A 210 -0.76 -5.26 16.20
N VAL A 211 -1.43 -6.40 16.46
CA VAL A 211 -0.83 -7.73 16.32
C VAL A 211 -0.46 -8.00 14.86
N ARG A 212 -1.36 -7.67 13.93
CA ARG A 212 -1.14 -7.85 12.50
C ARG A 212 0.05 -7.05 11.98
N LEU A 213 0.09 -5.74 12.27
CA LEU A 213 1.16 -4.85 11.83
C LEU A 213 2.49 -5.19 12.53
N GLY A 214 2.43 -5.54 13.82
CA GLY A 214 3.61 -6.01 14.56
C GLY A 214 4.18 -7.30 13.99
N TYR A 215 3.33 -8.26 13.65
CA TYR A 215 3.77 -9.47 12.93
C TYR A 215 4.34 -9.09 11.53
N GLY A 216 3.65 -8.24 10.79
CA GLY A 216 4.11 -7.75 9.50
C GLY A 216 5.48 -7.07 9.56
N HIS A 217 5.80 -6.40 10.67
CA HIS A 217 7.10 -5.76 10.84
C HIS A 217 8.27 -6.77 10.86
N ILE A 218 8.07 -7.96 11.45
CA ILE A 218 9.08 -9.02 11.56
C ILE A 218 8.96 -10.11 10.47
N ALA A 219 7.91 -10.07 9.66
CA ALA A 219 7.67 -11.06 8.61
C ALA A 219 8.72 -10.95 7.49
N ALA A 220 9.08 -12.10 6.91
CA ALA A 220 9.95 -12.16 5.75
C ALA A 220 9.27 -11.59 4.50
N TYR A 221 10.06 -11.08 3.58
CA TYR A 221 9.58 -10.70 2.25
C TYR A 221 9.42 -11.93 1.36
N ASN A 222 8.47 -11.87 0.43
CA ASN A 222 8.29 -12.92 -0.58
C ASN A 222 9.09 -12.60 -1.85
N ASP A 223 9.26 -13.62 -2.70
CA ASP A 223 10.02 -13.48 -3.95
C ASP A 223 9.25 -12.69 -5.03
N GLY A 224 7.97 -12.40 -4.79
CA GLY A 224 7.17 -11.52 -5.63
C GLY A 224 6.93 -12.01 -7.06
N ALA A 225 6.88 -13.33 -7.31
CA ALA A 225 6.64 -13.90 -8.64
C ALA A 225 5.28 -13.48 -9.21
N ASN A 226 4.22 -13.69 -8.43
CA ASN A 226 2.85 -13.31 -8.82
C ASN A 226 2.54 -11.84 -8.53
N ASP A 227 3.08 -11.31 -7.43
CA ASP A 227 2.86 -9.94 -6.97
C ASP A 227 4.22 -9.23 -6.76
N ASN A 228 4.86 -8.58 -7.81
CA ASN A 228 4.22 -8.37 -9.09
C ASN A 228 5.21 -8.54 -10.27
N ALA A 229 6.16 -9.50 -10.22
CA ALA A 229 7.04 -9.80 -11.34
C ALA A 229 6.27 -10.20 -12.62
N SER A 230 5.11 -10.89 -12.44
CA SER A 230 4.23 -11.23 -13.56
C SER A 230 3.67 -10.01 -14.28
N GLY A 231 3.24 -8.99 -13.55
CA GLY A 231 2.77 -7.71 -14.13
C GLY A 231 3.88 -6.96 -14.84
N VAL A 232 5.10 -6.95 -14.27
CA VAL A 232 6.30 -6.40 -14.92
C VAL A 232 6.61 -7.13 -16.21
N ALA A 233 6.59 -8.46 -16.22
CA ALA A 233 6.83 -9.26 -17.43
C ALA A 233 5.84 -8.92 -18.55
N VAL A 234 4.55 -8.78 -18.21
CA VAL A 234 3.52 -8.36 -19.18
C VAL A 234 3.80 -6.94 -19.69
N LEU A 235 4.17 -6.01 -18.81
CA LEU A 235 4.50 -4.64 -19.20
C LEU A 235 5.71 -4.61 -20.16
N LEU A 236 6.77 -5.36 -19.88
CA LEU A 236 7.95 -5.48 -20.74
C LEU A 236 7.60 -6.04 -22.11
N GLU A 237 6.75 -7.07 -22.18
CA GLU A 237 6.32 -7.64 -23.45
C GLU A 237 5.44 -6.67 -24.26
N VAL A 238 4.54 -5.94 -23.60
CA VAL A 238 3.75 -4.89 -24.26
C VAL A 238 4.65 -3.79 -24.80
N ALA A 239 5.62 -3.33 -24.00
CA ALA A 239 6.59 -2.32 -24.40
C ALA A 239 7.42 -2.80 -25.60
N ARG A 240 7.89 -4.04 -25.59
CA ARG A 240 8.63 -4.67 -26.68
C ARG A 240 7.82 -4.70 -27.98
N ARG A 241 6.54 -5.09 -27.91
CA ARG A 241 5.65 -5.11 -29.09
C ARG A 241 5.41 -3.72 -29.66
N ILE A 242 5.20 -2.74 -28.79
CA ILE A 242 4.98 -1.35 -29.20
C ILE A 242 6.25 -0.77 -29.81
N GLY A 243 7.39 -0.92 -29.15
CA GLY A 243 8.68 -0.38 -29.59
C GLY A 243 9.13 -0.95 -30.93
N ASN A 244 8.90 -2.24 -31.14
CA ASN A 244 9.24 -2.92 -32.41
C ASN A 244 8.16 -2.80 -33.50
N GLY A 245 7.13 -1.99 -33.29
CA GLY A 245 6.07 -1.78 -34.30
C GLY A 245 5.18 -3.01 -34.56
N MET A 246 5.17 -3.98 -33.63
CA MET A 246 4.38 -5.21 -33.78
C MET A 246 2.89 -5.03 -33.47
N VAL A 247 2.50 -3.83 -32.99
CA VAL A 247 1.10 -3.49 -32.73
C VAL A 247 0.54 -2.82 -33.98
N SER A 248 -0.41 -3.48 -34.64
CA SER A 248 -1.13 -2.91 -35.80
C SER A 248 -1.92 -1.67 -35.35
N SER A 249 -1.74 -0.55 -36.07
CA SER A 249 -2.53 0.67 -35.88
C SER A 249 -3.94 0.57 -36.47
N THR A 250 -4.28 -0.53 -37.14
CA THR A 250 -5.63 -0.79 -37.62
C THR A 250 -6.51 -1.28 -36.49
N PRO A 251 -7.62 -0.56 -36.15
CA PRO A 251 -8.63 -1.10 -35.26
C PRO A 251 -9.10 -2.43 -35.85
N ARG A 252 -9.00 -3.53 -35.10
CA ARG A 252 -9.80 -4.72 -35.46
C ARG A 252 -11.26 -4.30 -35.40
N PRO A 253 -12.06 -4.56 -36.44
CA PRO A 253 -13.50 -4.46 -36.28
C PRO A 253 -13.91 -5.30 -35.08
N MET A 254 -14.72 -4.75 -34.20
CA MET A 254 -15.31 -5.51 -33.10
C MET A 254 -16.45 -6.36 -33.68
N ASP A 255 -16.09 -7.30 -34.54
CA ASP A 255 -17.04 -8.29 -35.03
C ASP A 255 -17.20 -9.35 -33.95
N GLY A 256 -18.32 -9.31 -33.25
CA GLY A 256 -18.79 -10.43 -32.43
C GLY A 256 -18.77 -10.28 -30.93
N ILE A 257 -19.30 -9.16 -30.38
CA ILE A 257 -19.96 -9.27 -29.07
C ILE A 257 -21.40 -9.67 -29.37
N VAL A 258 -21.67 -10.97 -29.44
CA VAL A 258 -23.03 -11.51 -29.37
C VAL A 258 -23.50 -11.26 -27.94
N HIS A 259 -24.43 -10.34 -27.79
CA HIS A 259 -25.24 -10.27 -26.59
C HIS A 259 -26.22 -11.44 -26.66
N ASP A 260 -25.93 -12.53 -25.97
CA ASP A 260 -26.96 -13.52 -25.66
C ASP A 260 -27.90 -12.90 -24.62
N GLU A 261 -29.18 -12.77 -25.02
CA GLU A 261 -30.32 -12.35 -24.19
C GLU A 261 -30.64 -13.37 -23.10
#